data_4ab8acfe00a85b62cb65e0ffaada650a
#
_entry.id   4ab8acfe00a85b62cb65e0ffaada650a
#
_cell.length_a   1.000
_cell.length_b   1.000
_cell.length_c   1.000
_cell.angle_alpha   90.00
_cell.angle_beta   90.00
_cell.angle_gamma   90.00
#
_symmetry.space_group_name_H-M   'P 1'
#
loop_
_entity.id
_entity.type
_entity.pdbx_description
1 polymer ?
#
loop_
_entity_poly.entity_id
_entity_poly.type
_entity_poly.pdbx_seq_one_letter_code
_entity_poly.pdbx_strand_id
1 'polypeptide(L)'
;VEEELKLQIMDDTAPVWKRIAEHPLLAISKEPPLQLHAFYFDSRDSALQRARLAYRVRREEDTWIATLKAGGQSAGGLHQRPEWNVPVASNQPDLSVFTDSEAAAMLVPFTELDLQVILETRFERHESRVTHTDGSEIIVALDRGEILARGQSESIREVELELAKGNAAAVLEMGASLCQDLPLIPDQESKLFRGLRLAGLVSDEKPRDTAWPLHRRENAGTAFSQILTWQLQQIIHDTRKHWAKTSPESFHDLRKSVRSLRATLRFCRALDPDNLLQPFRLAFQEWFHQQNQKRDYEALLGYWTEIAATMTLDPAPLQGILSAQAPQQAEQLPQLVAILLKLWASLMRHPLTHAKNLQDFSETQLHREDRKLMAAGKMLLDHPETLHSLRIRIKNTRYVMITLAPLWPGKDSKALLKLLATLQGIAGEIHDADMAGQYLNPLTNNLKAGVAFQAGALLGFLQGREARQRKKFQKFWLRLESTARPWDS
;
A
#
# COMPACT_ATOMS: atom_id res chain seq x y z
N VAL A 1 -2.02 1.52 -26.61
CA VAL A 1 -1.71 1.06 -25.22
C VAL A 1 -2.94 1.30 -24.40
N GLU A 2 -3.48 0.24 -23.80
CA GLU A 2 -4.57 0.30 -22.83
C GLU A 2 -4.02 0.84 -21.49
N GLU A 3 -4.71 1.82 -20.90
CA GLU A 3 -4.42 2.34 -19.55
C GLU A 3 -5.67 2.18 -18.69
N GLU A 4 -5.61 1.30 -17.70
CA GLU A 4 -6.76 0.86 -16.90
C GLU A 4 -6.40 0.84 -15.41
N LEU A 5 -7.26 1.39 -14.55
CA LEU A 5 -7.25 1.17 -13.11
C LEU A 5 -8.34 0.16 -12.75
N LYS A 6 -7.92 -0.97 -12.20
CA LYS A 6 -8.83 -1.99 -11.71
C LYS A 6 -9.02 -1.89 -10.21
N LEU A 7 -10.28 -1.89 -9.76
CA LEU A 7 -10.69 -1.79 -8.37
C LEU A 7 -11.52 -3.02 -7.98
N GLN A 8 -11.06 -3.79 -7.01
CA GLN A 8 -11.81 -4.90 -6.45
C GLN A 8 -12.83 -4.41 -5.43
N ILE A 9 -14.05 -4.95 -5.48
CA ILE A 9 -15.11 -4.73 -4.48
C ILE A 9 -14.84 -5.67 -3.30
N MET A 10 -14.58 -5.11 -2.13
CA MET A 10 -14.15 -5.85 -0.94
C MET A 10 -15.31 -6.34 -0.06
N ASP A 11 -16.52 -5.85 -0.30
CA ASP A 11 -17.72 -6.21 0.45
C ASP A 11 -18.85 -6.57 -0.53
N ASP A 12 -19.34 -7.80 -0.47
CA ASP A 12 -20.36 -8.37 -1.38
C ASP A 12 -21.79 -8.30 -0.78
N THR A 13 -22.03 -7.36 0.13
CA THR A 13 -23.33 -7.20 0.75
C THR A 13 -24.32 -6.42 -0.14
N ALA A 14 -25.61 -6.72 -0.02
CA ALA A 14 -26.66 -6.04 -0.78
C ALA A 14 -26.65 -4.48 -0.59
N PRO A 15 -26.39 -3.93 0.60
CA PRO A 15 -26.27 -2.47 0.77
C PRO A 15 -25.10 -1.87 -0.03
N VAL A 16 -23.98 -2.58 -0.16
CA VAL A 16 -22.83 -2.11 -0.95
C VAL A 16 -23.16 -2.11 -2.43
N TRP A 17 -23.78 -3.18 -2.95
CA TRP A 17 -24.22 -3.23 -4.34
C TRP A 17 -25.24 -2.16 -4.69
N LYS A 18 -26.16 -1.83 -3.76
CA LYS A 18 -27.08 -0.72 -3.93
C LYS A 18 -26.34 0.62 -4.04
N ARG A 19 -25.36 0.88 -3.15
CA ARG A 19 -24.55 2.09 -3.22
C ARG A 19 -23.74 2.20 -4.51
N ILE A 20 -23.20 1.08 -5.01
CA ILE A 20 -22.50 1.00 -6.29
C ILE A 20 -23.46 1.35 -7.43
N ALA A 21 -24.64 0.74 -7.48
CA ALA A 21 -25.65 0.98 -8.53
C ALA A 21 -26.15 2.44 -8.56
N GLU A 22 -26.23 3.09 -7.42
CA GLU A 22 -26.72 4.47 -7.27
C GLU A 22 -25.57 5.52 -7.32
N HIS A 23 -24.31 5.10 -7.46
CA HIS A 23 -23.18 6.02 -7.39
C HIS A 23 -23.04 6.86 -8.67
N PRO A 24 -23.07 8.21 -8.57
CA PRO A 24 -23.15 9.08 -9.74
C PRO A 24 -21.93 8.97 -10.69
N LEU A 25 -20.74 8.69 -10.15
CA LEU A 25 -19.53 8.54 -10.98
C LEU A 25 -19.48 7.22 -11.76
N LEU A 26 -20.27 6.21 -11.37
CA LEU A 26 -20.34 4.96 -12.12
C LEU A 26 -21.31 5.07 -13.28
N ALA A 27 -22.29 6.00 -13.19
CA ALA A 27 -23.27 6.28 -14.22
C ALA A 27 -23.90 5.00 -14.84
N ILE A 28 -24.15 3.99 -13.99
CA ILE A 28 -24.62 2.66 -14.44
C ILE A 28 -25.89 2.84 -15.26
N SER A 29 -25.84 2.39 -16.51
CA SER A 29 -26.98 2.39 -17.42
C SER A 29 -28.12 1.54 -16.87
N LYS A 30 -29.37 1.95 -17.17
CA LYS A 30 -30.57 1.12 -16.96
C LYS A 30 -30.75 0.02 -18.02
N GLU A 31 -29.89 0.02 -19.03
CA GLU A 31 -29.86 -1.03 -20.06
C GLU A 31 -29.40 -2.36 -19.45
N PRO A 32 -29.85 -3.49 -20.00
CA PRO A 32 -29.38 -4.80 -19.56
C PRO A 32 -27.86 -4.89 -19.66
N PRO A 33 -27.19 -5.56 -18.69
CA PRO A 33 -25.74 -5.75 -18.74
C PRO A 33 -25.35 -6.64 -19.93
N LEU A 34 -24.17 -6.35 -20.47
CA LEU A 34 -23.55 -7.21 -21.48
C LEU A 34 -23.19 -8.56 -20.85
N GLN A 35 -23.59 -9.65 -21.47
CA GLN A 35 -23.21 -11.00 -21.04
C GLN A 35 -21.91 -11.40 -21.74
N LEU A 36 -20.82 -11.50 -20.99
CA LEU A 36 -19.50 -11.77 -21.49
C LEU A 36 -19.02 -13.17 -21.12
N HIS A 37 -18.67 -13.97 -22.12
CA HIS A 37 -18.09 -15.29 -21.94
C HIS A 37 -16.76 -15.36 -22.70
N ALA A 38 -15.65 -15.51 -22.00
CA ALA A 38 -14.32 -15.56 -22.60
C ALA A 38 -13.60 -16.88 -22.30
N PHE A 39 -12.91 -17.39 -23.30
CA PHE A 39 -12.01 -18.53 -23.23
C PHE A 39 -10.57 -18.01 -23.35
N TYR A 40 -9.74 -18.36 -22.40
CA TYR A 40 -8.30 -18.05 -22.44
C TYR A 40 -7.54 -19.29 -22.92
N PHE A 41 -6.61 -19.07 -23.82
CA PHE A 41 -5.87 -20.12 -24.48
C PHE A 41 -4.38 -20.04 -24.21
N ASP A 42 -3.75 -21.19 -24.07
CA ASP A 42 -2.30 -21.36 -24.07
C ASP A 42 -1.96 -22.79 -24.55
N SER A 43 -0.70 -23.03 -24.85
CA SER A 43 -0.21 -24.38 -25.09
C SER A 43 -0.09 -25.17 -23.78
N ARG A 44 0.00 -26.50 -23.88
CA ARG A 44 0.14 -27.39 -22.71
C ARG A 44 1.33 -27.01 -21.80
N ASP A 45 2.40 -26.47 -22.36
CA ASP A 45 3.59 -26.05 -21.66
C ASP A 45 3.61 -24.55 -21.31
N SER A 46 2.47 -23.85 -21.48
CA SER A 46 2.29 -22.42 -21.14
C SER A 46 3.25 -21.49 -21.90
N ALA A 47 3.40 -21.68 -23.21
CA ALA A 47 4.34 -20.93 -24.05
C ALA A 47 3.99 -19.44 -24.14
N LEU A 48 2.68 -19.09 -24.29
CA LEU A 48 2.24 -17.71 -24.34
C LEU A 48 2.45 -17.02 -22.99
N GLN A 49 2.14 -17.67 -21.90
CA GLN A 49 2.37 -17.15 -20.54
C GLN A 49 3.86 -16.86 -20.28
N ARG A 50 4.77 -17.77 -20.67
CA ARG A 50 6.22 -17.55 -20.55
C ARG A 50 6.70 -16.34 -21.36
N ALA A 51 6.07 -16.12 -22.51
CA ALA A 51 6.32 -14.95 -23.36
C ALA A 51 5.61 -13.67 -22.87
N ARG A 52 4.89 -13.73 -21.74
CA ARG A 52 4.05 -12.65 -21.22
C ARG A 52 2.96 -12.18 -22.20
N LEU A 53 2.42 -13.12 -22.97
CA LEU A 53 1.29 -12.92 -23.85
C LEU A 53 0.03 -13.52 -23.22
N ALA A 54 -1.09 -12.85 -23.39
CA ALA A 54 -2.41 -13.33 -23.01
C ALA A 54 -3.30 -13.34 -24.23
N TYR A 55 -3.78 -14.52 -24.62
CA TYR A 55 -4.68 -14.69 -25.73
C TYR A 55 -6.03 -15.20 -25.24
N ARG A 56 -7.11 -14.51 -25.64
CA ARG A 56 -8.49 -14.90 -25.34
C ARG A 56 -9.39 -14.73 -26.54
N VAL A 57 -10.45 -15.53 -26.62
CA VAL A 57 -11.59 -15.29 -27.49
C VAL A 57 -12.82 -15.09 -26.63
N ARG A 58 -13.50 -13.97 -26.78
CA ARG A 58 -14.63 -13.54 -25.96
C ARG A 58 -15.88 -13.37 -26.82
N ARG A 59 -16.99 -13.90 -26.33
CA ARG A 59 -18.30 -13.62 -26.90
C ARG A 59 -18.85 -12.32 -26.29
N GLU A 60 -19.20 -11.39 -27.16
CA GLU A 60 -19.89 -10.13 -26.86
C GLU A 60 -21.19 -10.13 -27.65
N GLU A 61 -22.30 -10.36 -26.99
CA GLU A 61 -23.62 -10.58 -27.65
C GLU A 61 -23.51 -11.70 -28.70
N ASP A 62 -23.63 -11.33 -29.98
CA ASP A 62 -23.58 -12.29 -31.11
C ASP A 62 -22.21 -12.29 -31.83
N THR A 63 -21.25 -11.52 -31.36
CA THR A 63 -19.91 -11.37 -31.97
C THR A 63 -18.84 -12.05 -31.14
N TRP A 64 -17.90 -12.71 -31.82
CA TRP A 64 -16.69 -13.22 -31.17
C TRP A 64 -15.53 -12.26 -31.40
N ILE A 65 -14.79 -11.91 -30.35
CA ILE A 65 -13.62 -11.04 -30.41
C ILE A 65 -12.41 -11.78 -29.89
N ALA A 66 -11.39 -11.94 -30.75
CA ALA A 66 -10.08 -12.40 -30.36
C ALA A 66 -9.26 -11.21 -29.80
N THR A 67 -8.71 -11.38 -28.62
CA THR A 67 -7.90 -10.36 -27.94
C THR A 67 -6.52 -10.92 -27.67
N LEU A 68 -5.49 -10.19 -28.10
CA LEU A 68 -4.10 -10.38 -27.70
C LEU A 68 -3.68 -9.24 -26.77
N LYS A 69 -3.19 -9.56 -25.59
CA LYS A 69 -2.56 -8.59 -24.65
C LYS A 69 -1.10 -8.97 -24.49
N ALA A 70 -0.21 -8.03 -24.71
CA ALA A 70 1.22 -8.25 -24.49
C ALA A 70 1.69 -7.83 -23.10
N GLY A 71 2.90 -8.23 -22.75
CA GLY A 71 3.53 -7.84 -21.49
C GLY A 71 3.61 -6.33 -21.34
N GLY A 72 3.09 -5.81 -20.22
CA GLY A 72 3.08 -4.40 -19.87
C GLY A 72 3.47 -4.20 -18.42
N GLN A 73 3.21 -3.02 -17.91
CA GLN A 73 3.39 -2.69 -16.50
C GLN A 73 2.06 -2.83 -15.76
N SER A 74 2.11 -3.47 -14.59
CA SER A 74 0.97 -3.56 -13.67
C SER A 74 1.50 -3.33 -12.27
N ALA A 75 1.12 -2.23 -11.67
CA ALA A 75 1.54 -1.88 -10.32
C ALA A 75 0.44 -1.06 -9.62
N GLY A 76 0.14 -1.42 -8.36
CA GLY A 76 -0.86 -0.70 -7.57
C GLY A 76 -2.25 -0.64 -8.20
N GLY A 77 -2.61 -1.59 -9.06
CA GLY A 77 -3.90 -1.65 -9.76
C GLY A 77 -3.98 -0.87 -11.08
N LEU A 78 -2.99 -0.05 -11.40
CA LEU A 78 -2.87 0.58 -12.71
C LEU A 78 -2.15 -0.36 -13.68
N HIS A 79 -2.81 -0.64 -14.81
CA HIS A 79 -2.33 -1.51 -15.89
C HIS A 79 -2.05 -0.67 -17.13
N GLN A 80 -0.89 -0.86 -17.73
CA GLN A 80 -0.51 -0.25 -19.00
C GLN A 80 0.09 -1.33 -19.90
N ARG A 81 -0.60 -1.69 -20.98
CA ARG A 81 -0.16 -2.76 -21.88
C ARG A 81 -0.71 -2.60 -23.29
N PRO A 82 0.01 -3.08 -24.32
CA PRO A 82 -0.51 -3.21 -25.66
C PRO A 82 -1.66 -4.23 -25.71
N GLU A 83 -2.72 -3.88 -26.42
CA GLU A 83 -3.87 -4.73 -26.66
C GLU A 83 -4.33 -4.62 -28.11
N TRP A 84 -4.66 -5.75 -28.73
CA TRP A 84 -5.23 -5.85 -30.06
C TRP A 84 -6.50 -6.67 -30.00
N ASN A 85 -7.59 -6.15 -30.56
CA ASN A 85 -8.88 -6.78 -30.63
C ASN A 85 -9.26 -6.99 -32.10
N VAL A 86 -9.66 -8.22 -32.47
CA VAL A 86 -10.02 -8.60 -33.84
C VAL A 86 -11.33 -9.41 -33.82
N PRO A 87 -12.36 -9.01 -34.57
CA PRO A 87 -13.56 -9.83 -34.76
C PRO A 87 -13.22 -11.16 -35.45
N VAL A 88 -13.78 -12.26 -34.94
CA VAL A 88 -13.58 -13.62 -35.44
C VAL A 88 -14.92 -14.36 -35.60
N ALA A 89 -14.94 -15.44 -36.38
CA ALA A 89 -16.17 -16.15 -36.70
C ALA A 89 -16.65 -17.09 -35.59
N SER A 90 -15.77 -17.55 -34.70
CA SER A 90 -16.11 -18.54 -33.69
C SER A 90 -15.16 -18.44 -32.47
N ASN A 91 -15.38 -19.27 -31.47
CA ASN A 91 -14.50 -19.38 -30.29
C ASN A 91 -13.24 -20.23 -30.52
N GLN A 92 -12.96 -20.68 -31.73
CA GLN A 92 -11.75 -21.46 -32.03
C GLN A 92 -10.53 -20.55 -32.00
N PRO A 93 -9.42 -20.98 -31.38
CA PRO A 93 -8.20 -20.17 -31.32
C PRO A 93 -7.54 -20.09 -32.69
N ASP A 94 -7.22 -18.88 -33.13
CA ASP A 94 -6.47 -18.61 -34.36
C ASP A 94 -5.59 -17.37 -34.14
N LEU A 95 -4.28 -17.56 -34.06
CA LEU A 95 -3.33 -16.45 -33.90
C LEU A 95 -3.06 -15.70 -35.20
N SER A 96 -3.40 -16.26 -36.35
CA SER A 96 -3.15 -15.64 -37.67
C SER A 96 -4.08 -14.44 -37.94
N VAL A 97 -5.15 -14.27 -37.17
CA VAL A 97 -6.08 -13.15 -37.28
C VAL A 97 -5.46 -11.79 -36.92
N PHE A 98 -4.35 -11.79 -36.14
CA PHE A 98 -3.66 -10.58 -35.78
C PHE A 98 -2.69 -10.15 -36.88
N THR A 99 -3.14 -9.29 -37.78
CA THR A 99 -2.37 -8.81 -38.94
C THR A 99 -1.61 -7.51 -38.68
N ASP A 100 -1.80 -6.86 -37.51
CA ASP A 100 -0.99 -5.74 -37.06
C ASP A 100 0.49 -6.15 -36.99
N SER A 101 1.41 -5.32 -37.52
CA SER A 101 2.80 -5.67 -37.65
C SER A 101 3.52 -6.01 -36.34
N GLU A 102 3.14 -5.34 -35.26
CA GLU A 102 3.71 -5.59 -33.92
C GLU A 102 3.13 -6.86 -33.32
N ALA A 103 1.81 -7.05 -33.34
CA ALA A 103 1.16 -8.24 -32.86
C ALA A 103 1.61 -9.48 -33.64
N ALA A 104 1.63 -9.39 -34.99
CA ALA A 104 2.06 -10.49 -35.87
C ALA A 104 3.53 -10.90 -35.57
N ALA A 105 4.44 -9.93 -35.44
CA ALA A 105 5.84 -10.20 -35.15
C ALA A 105 6.02 -10.94 -33.80
N MET A 106 5.24 -10.57 -32.78
CA MET A 106 5.28 -11.26 -31.47
C MET A 106 4.75 -12.70 -31.54
N LEU A 107 3.81 -12.97 -32.46
CA LEU A 107 3.16 -14.27 -32.56
C LEU A 107 3.87 -15.27 -33.46
N VAL A 108 4.83 -14.86 -34.31
CA VAL A 108 5.60 -15.75 -35.20
C VAL A 108 6.08 -17.04 -34.53
N PRO A 109 6.66 -17.02 -33.29
CA PRO A 109 7.14 -18.25 -32.66
C PRO A 109 6.03 -19.20 -32.19
N PHE A 110 4.76 -18.78 -32.24
CA PHE A 110 3.64 -19.47 -31.61
C PHE A 110 2.55 -19.94 -32.59
N THR A 111 2.70 -19.69 -33.90
CA THR A 111 1.69 -20.00 -34.93
C THR A 111 1.38 -21.49 -35.05
N GLU A 112 2.34 -22.38 -34.75
CA GLU A 112 2.19 -23.84 -34.85
C GLU A 112 1.81 -24.49 -33.49
N LEU A 113 1.46 -23.67 -32.46
CA LEU A 113 1.11 -24.23 -31.15
C LEU A 113 -0.29 -24.87 -31.16
N ASP A 114 -0.39 -26.04 -30.51
CA ASP A 114 -1.67 -26.62 -30.12
C ASP A 114 -2.22 -25.88 -28.91
N LEU A 115 -3.15 -24.95 -29.17
CA LEU A 115 -3.77 -24.09 -28.17
C LEU A 115 -5.00 -24.77 -27.57
N GLN A 116 -5.03 -24.82 -26.25
CA GLN A 116 -6.17 -25.37 -25.50
C GLN A 116 -6.71 -24.33 -24.51
N VAL A 117 -7.98 -24.47 -24.14
CA VAL A 117 -8.60 -23.63 -23.12
C VAL A 117 -7.98 -23.94 -21.75
N ILE A 118 -7.38 -22.93 -21.12
CA ILE A 118 -6.76 -23.03 -19.80
C ILE A 118 -7.68 -22.56 -18.69
N LEU A 119 -8.56 -21.60 -18.98
CA LEU A 119 -9.59 -21.08 -18.08
C LEU A 119 -10.69 -20.36 -18.86
N GLU A 120 -11.83 -20.17 -18.20
CA GLU A 120 -12.95 -19.39 -18.72
C GLU A 120 -13.32 -18.27 -17.76
N THR A 121 -13.93 -17.20 -18.27
CA THR A 121 -14.60 -16.19 -17.45
C THR A 121 -16.02 -15.99 -17.94
N ARG A 122 -16.98 -15.93 -17.01
CA ARG A 122 -18.40 -15.67 -17.30
C ARG A 122 -18.84 -14.55 -16.37
N PHE A 123 -19.23 -13.42 -16.94
CA PHE A 123 -19.65 -12.27 -16.13
C PHE A 123 -20.57 -11.33 -16.90
N GLU A 124 -21.38 -10.62 -16.17
CA GLU A 124 -22.15 -9.47 -16.64
C GLU A 124 -21.33 -8.20 -16.50
N ARG A 125 -21.42 -7.32 -17.49
CA ARG A 125 -20.74 -6.02 -17.52
C ARG A 125 -21.76 -4.90 -17.73
N HIS A 126 -21.82 -3.95 -16.79
CA HIS A 126 -22.42 -2.66 -17.05
C HIS A 126 -21.31 -1.69 -17.45
N GLU A 127 -21.48 -1.07 -18.61
CA GLU A 127 -20.49 -0.12 -19.14
C GLU A 127 -21.10 1.26 -19.28
N SER A 128 -20.34 2.28 -18.96
CA SER A 128 -20.70 3.67 -19.15
C SER A 128 -19.47 4.49 -19.53
N ARG A 129 -19.70 5.67 -20.11
CA ARG A 129 -18.65 6.61 -20.44
C ARG A 129 -18.82 7.89 -19.64
N VAL A 130 -17.77 8.30 -18.95
CA VAL A 130 -17.76 9.48 -18.08
C VAL A 130 -16.68 10.45 -18.53
N THR A 131 -17.01 11.74 -18.59
CA THR A 131 -16.04 12.81 -18.86
C THR A 131 -15.57 13.38 -17.53
N HIS A 132 -14.26 13.29 -17.28
CA HIS A 132 -13.61 13.89 -16.13
C HIS A 132 -13.54 15.42 -16.25
N THR A 133 -13.32 16.13 -15.15
CA THR A 133 -13.30 17.60 -15.09
C THR A 133 -12.20 18.23 -15.94
N ASP A 134 -11.13 17.50 -16.24
CA ASP A 134 -10.04 17.96 -17.14
C ASP A 134 -10.29 17.65 -18.62
N GLY A 135 -11.48 17.12 -18.96
CA GLY A 135 -11.86 16.73 -20.32
C GLY A 135 -11.39 15.33 -20.73
N SER A 136 -10.77 14.55 -19.83
CA SER A 136 -10.44 13.15 -20.10
C SER A 136 -11.71 12.31 -20.16
N GLU A 137 -11.76 11.36 -21.09
CA GLU A 137 -12.85 10.40 -21.26
C GLU A 137 -12.46 9.06 -20.65
N ILE A 138 -13.29 8.54 -19.75
CA ILE A 138 -13.06 7.28 -19.02
C ILE A 138 -14.22 6.35 -19.30
N ILE A 139 -13.90 5.12 -19.71
CA ILE A 139 -14.85 4.01 -19.77
C ILE A 139 -14.88 3.38 -18.39
N VAL A 140 -16.07 3.27 -17.82
CA VAL A 140 -16.33 2.65 -16.52
C VAL A 140 -17.04 1.34 -16.75
N ALA A 141 -16.43 0.25 -16.33
CA ALA A 141 -17.03 -1.08 -16.40
C ALA A 141 -17.21 -1.67 -14.99
N LEU A 142 -18.42 -2.11 -14.68
CA LEU A 142 -18.74 -2.87 -13.47
C LEU A 142 -18.93 -4.33 -13.85
N ASP A 143 -18.04 -5.19 -13.42
CA ASP A 143 -18.02 -6.62 -13.73
C ASP A 143 -18.46 -7.46 -12.53
N ARG A 144 -19.41 -8.39 -12.77
CA ARG A 144 -19.88 -9.35 -11.79
C ARG A 144 -20.03 -10.73 -12.39
N GLY A 145 -19.37 -11.74 -11.83
CA GLY A 145 -19.44 -13.10 -12.36
C GLY A 145 -18.40 -14.01 -11.74
N GLU A 146 -17.79 -14.87 -12.56
CA GLU A 146 -16.86 -15.88 -12.09
C GLU A 146 -15.74 -16.19 -13.10
N ILE A 147 -14.61 -16.64 -12.56
CA ILE A 147 -13.50 -17.26 -13.27
C ILE A 147 -13.59 -18.75 -13.01
N LEU A 148 -13.48 -19.56 -14.05
CA LEU A 148 -13.58 -21.02 -14.01
C LEU A 148 -12.28 -21.65 -14.49
N ALA A 149 -11.64 -22.50 -13.68
CA ALA A 149 -10.43 -23.20 -14.05
C ALA A 149 -10.35 -24.56 -13.33
N ARG A 150 -10.12 -25.64 -14.08
CA ARG A 150 -9.96 -27.01 -13.54
C ARG A 150 -11.05 -27.44 -12.56
N GLY A 151 -12.30 -27.09 -12.82
CA GLY A 151 -13.44 -27.41 -11.97
C GLY A 151 -13.57 -26.60 -10.68
N GLN A 152 -12.76 -25.57 -10.52
CA GLN A 152 -12.87 -24.60 -9.45
C GLN A 152 -13.41 -23.27 -9.98
N SER A 153 -13.99 -22.44 -9.09
CA SER A 153 -14.45 -21.11 -9.45
C SER A 153 -13.97 -20.05 -8.46
N GLU A 154 -13.77 -18.82 -8.96
CA GLU A 154 -13.46 -17.62 -8.18
C GLU A 154 -14.33 -16.47 -8.65
N SER A 155 -14.95 -15.73 -7.73
CA SER A 155 -15.88 -14.64 -8.09
C SER A 155 -15.16 -13.45 -8.72
N ILE A 156 -15.78 -12.85 -9.74
CA ILE A 156 -15.43 -11.55 -10.30
C ILE A 156 -16.34 -10.50 -9.67
N ARG A 157 -15.76 -9.47 -9.04
CA ARG A 157 -16.45 -8.33 -8.44
C ARG A 157 -15.50 -7.15 -8.51
N GLU A 158 -15.56 -6.41 -9.60
CA GLU A 158 -14.59 -5.35 -9.84
C GLU A 158 -15.18 -4.19 -10.65
N VAL A 159 -14.61 -3.02 -10.46
CA VAL A 159 -14.81 -1.83 -11.28
C VAL A 159 -13.52 -1.60 -12.05
N GLU A 160 -13.60 -1.51 -13.37
CA GLU A 160 -12.51 -1.14 -14.26
C GLU A 160 -12.73 0.29 -14.74
N LEU A 161 -11.70 1.11 -14.67
CA LEU A 161 -11.68 2.49 -15.18
C LEU A 161 -10.63 2.54 -16.28
N GLU A 162 -11.05 2.59 -17.54
CA GLU A 162 -10.17 2.60 -18.70
C GLU A 162 -10.11 4.00 -19.31
N LEU A 163 -8.91 4.48 -19.58
CA LEU A 163 -8.69 5.75 -20.26
C LEU A 163 -8.97 5.64 -21.77
N ALA A 164 -10.10 6.16 -22.21
CA ALA A 164 -10.42 6.26 -23.65
C ALA A 164 -9.65 7.40 -24.32
N LYS A 165 -9.50 8.56 -23.63
CA LYS A 165 -8.80 9.73 -24.14
C LYS A 165 -8.39 10.65 -22.99
N GLY A 166 -7.20 11.26 -23.08
CA GLY A 166 -6.79 12.30 -22.13
C GLY A 166 -5.61 11.89 -21.27
N ASN A 167 -5.68 12.13 -19.96
CA ASN A 167 -4.58 11.96 -19.03
C ASN A 167 -4.87 10.81 -18.04
N ALA A 168 -3.94 9.86 -17.92
CA ALA A 168 -4.08 8.72 -16.98
C ALA A 168 -4.25 9.13 -15.51
N ALA A 169 -3.81 10.32 -15.11
CA ALA A 169 -4.08 10.82 -13.77
C ALA A 169 -5.57 10.96 -13.46
N ALA A 170 -6.41 11.25 -14.48
CA ALA A 170 -7.87 11.33 -14.31
C ALA A 170 -8.49 10.00 -13.87
N VAL A 171 -7.95 8.87 -14.35
CA VAL A 171 -8.37 7.53 -13.95
C VAL A 171 -8.09 7.30 -12.47
N LEU A 172 -6.92 7.72 -11.97
CA LEU A 172 -6.56 7.64 -10.55
C LEU A 172 -7.41 8.57 -9.68
N GLU A 173 -7.70 9.79 -10.14
CA GLU A 173 -8.54 10.75 -9.44
C GLU A 173 -9.99 10.26 -9.30
N MET A 174 -10.53 9.68 -10.38
CA MET A 174 -11.85 9.06 -10.35
C MET A 174 -11.86 7.83 -9.43
N GLY A 175 -10.86 6.96 -9.52
CA GLY A 175 -10.69 5.81 -8.63
C GLY A 175 -10.59 6.23 -7.16
N ALA A 176 -9.89 7.33 -6.86
CA ALA A 176 -9.80 7.87 -5.52
C ALA A 176 -11.16 8.34 -4.97
N SER A 177 -11.98 8.98 -5.82
CA SER A 177 -13.33 9.41 -5.44
C SER A 177 -14.22 8.20 -5.15
N LEU A 178 -14.17 7.18 -6.00
CA LEU A 178 -14.91 5.93 -5.77
C LEU A 178 -14.47 5.20 -4.49
N CYS A 179 -13.16 5.09 -4.25
CA CYS A 179 -12.63 4.45 -3.03
C CYS A 179 -12.96 5.23 -1.75
N GLN A 180 -13.20 6.54 -1.83
CA GLN A 180 -13.62 7.33 -0.67
C GLN A 180 -15.03 6.96 -0.20
N ASP A 181 -15.92 6.65 -1.14
CA ASP A 181 -17.33 6.42 -0.89
C ASP A 181 -17.72 4.93 -0.83
N LEU A 182 -16.94 4.06 -1.47
CA LEU A 182 -17.22 2.64 -1.64
C LEU A 182 -16.07 1.77 -1.11
N PRO A 183 -16.33 0.54 -0.67
CA PRO A 183 -15.29 -0.39 -0.20
C PRO A 183 -14.51 -1.00 -1.37
N LEU A 184 -13.78 -0.17 -2.09
CA LEU A 184 -12.98 -0.53 -3.24
C LEU A 184 -11.49 -0.46 -2.93
N ILE A 185 -10.71 -1.34 -3.56
CA ILE A 185 -9.25 -1.33 -3.48
C ILE A 185 -8.62 -1.64 -4.84
N PRO A 186 -7.54 -0.96 -5.24
CA PRO A 186 -6.83 -1.28 -6.47
C PRO A 186 -6.34 -2.73 -6.50
N ASP A 187 -6.56 -3.42 -7.62
CA ASP A 187 -6.17 -4.81 -7.84
C ASP A 187 -5.21 -4.94 -9.01
N GLN A 188 -3.99 -5.40 -8.74
CA GLN A 188 -2.97 -5.65 -9.76
C GLN A 188 -3.11 -7.02 -10.45
N GLU A 189 -4.00 -7.90 -9.97
CA GLU A 189 -4.20 -9.22 -10.54
C GLU A 189 -5.25 -9.17 -11.66
N SER A 190 -4.88 -9.57 -12.86
CA SER A 190 -5.82 -9.72 -13.97
C SER A 190 -6.71 -10.96 -13.79
N LYS A 191 -7.88 -11.00 -14.46
CA LYS A 191 -8.73 -12.19 -14.51
C LYS A 191 -7.95 -13.43 -14.97
N LEU A 192 -7.03 -13.27 -15.95
CA LEU A 192 -6.12 -14.34 -16.38
C LEU A 192 -5.21 -14.81 -15.24
N PHE A 193 -4.52 -13.91 -14.55
CA PHE A 193 -3.59 -14.30 -13.47
C PHE A 193 -4.32 -15.03 -12.34
N ARG A 194 -5.51 -14.55 -11.95
CA ARG A 194 -6.37 -15.19 -10.95
C ARG A 194 -6.80 -16.59 -11.39
N GLY A 195 -7.17 -16.75 -12.67
CA GLY A 195 -7.51 -18.05 -13.23
C GLY A 195 -6.32 -19.00 -13.32
N LEU A 196 -5.13 -18.54 -13.68
CA LEU A 196 -3.89 -19.33 -13.66
C LEU A 196 -3.55 -19.80 -12.25
N ARG A 197 -3.74 -18.95 -11.25
CA ARG A 197 -3.58 -19.30 -9.83
C ARG A 197 -4.59 -20.37 -9.42
N LEU A 198 -5.85 -20.19 -9.76
CA LEU A 198 -6.93 -21.14 -9.50
C LEU A 198 -6.63 -22.50 -10.16
N ALA A 199 -6.03 -22.49 -11.36
CA ALA A 199 -5.57 -23.68 -12.07
C ALA A 199 -4.28 -24.30 -11.50
N GLY A 200 -3.61 -23.70 -10.51
CA GLY A 200 -2.33 -24.14 -9.97
C GLY A 200 -1.17 -24.01 -10.94
N LEU A 201 -1.26 -23.12 -11.93
CA LEU A 201 -0.23 -22.87 -12.95
C LEU A 201 0.75 -21.76 -12.55
N VAL A 202 0.40 -20.97 -11.55
CA VAL A 202 1.26 -19.93 -10.95
C VAL A 202 1.15 -19.99 -9.42
N SER A 203 2.20 -19.54 -8.72
CA SER A 203 2.21 -19.50 -7.26
C SER A 203 1.38 -18.31 -6.73
N ASP A 204 0.87 -18.43 -5.50
CA ASP A 204 0.01 -17.44 -4.84
C ASP A 204 0.72 -16.11 -4.52
N GLU A 205 2.05 -16.09 -4.46
CA GLU A 205 2.78 -14.89 -4.03
C GLU A 205 3.75 -14.42 -5.12
N LYS A 206 3.54 -13.19 -5.63
CA LYS A 206 4.66 -12.45 -6.21
C LYS A 206 5.58 -12.00 -5.08
N PRO A 207 6.90 -12.24 -5.16
CA PRO A 207 7.84 -11.69 -4.21
C PRO A 207 7.66 -10.17 -4.13
N ARG A 208 7.57 -9.63 -2.91
CA ARG A 208 7.54 -8.20 -2.70
C ARG A 208 8.88 -7.60 -3.07
N ASP A 209 8.91 -6.58 -3.91
CA ASP A 209 10.10 -5.78 -4.13
C ASP A 209 10.49 -5.08 -2.83
N THR A 210 11.64 -5.41 -2.28
CA THR A 210 12.07 -4.92 -0.97
C THR A 210 12.67 -3.53 -1.01
N ALA A 211 13.11 -3.06 -2.20
CA ALA A 211 13.68 -1.74 -2.40
C ALA A 211 13.52 -1.30 -3.87
N TRP A 212 13.36 0.00 -4.08
CA TRP A 212 13.45 0.61 -5.41
C TRP A 212 14.93 0.74 -5.81
N PRO A 213 15.30 0.41 -7.06
CA PRO A 213 16.66 0.62 -7.54
C PRO A 213 16.96 2.13 -7.62
N LEU A 214 18.08 2.55 -7.03
CA LEU A 214 18.48 3.96 -6.99
C LEU A 214 19.74 4.18 -7.83
N HIS A 215 19.69 5.21 -8.69
CA HIS A 215 20.82 5.62 -9.52
C HIS A 215 21.36 6.97 -9.04
N ARG A 216 22.61 7.00 -8.55
CA ARG A 216 23.24 8.16 -7.91
C ARG A 216 23.15 9.44 -8.74
N ARG A 217 23.32 9.34 -10.07
CA ARG A 217 23.36 10.46 -11.02
C ARG A 217 22.00 10.86 -11.57
N GLU A 218 20.95 10.12 -11.22
CA GLU A 218 19.57 10.45 -11.64
C GLU A 218 19.14 11.79 -11.06
N ASN A 219 18.26 12.53 -11.77
CA ASN A 219 17.68 13.76 -11.25
C ASN A 219 16.94 13.49 -9.93
N ALA A 220 17.19 14.28 -8.90
CA ALA A 220 16.60 14.06 -7.58
C ALA A 220 15.08 14.12 -7.59
N GLY A 221 14.48 15.04 -8.35
CA GLY A 221 13.03 15.14 -8.48
C GLY A 221 12.41 13.87 -9.09
N THR A 222 12.96 13.43 -10.23
CA THR A 222 12.54 12.21 -10.91
C THR A 222 12.66 11.00 -9.99
N ALA A 223 13.82 10.80 -9.35
CA ALA A 223 14.05 9.68 -8.43
C ALA A 223 13.07 9.68 -7.25
N PHE A 224 12.82 10.83 -6.62
CA PHE A 224 11.85 10.89 -5.52
C PHE A 224 10.41 10.72 -5.98
N SER A 225 10.02 11.16 -7.18
CA SER A 225 8.70 10.85 -7.75
C SER A 225 8.51 9.33 -7.90
N GLN A 226 9.53 8.63 -8.41
CA GLN A 226 9.51 7.17 -8.57
C GLN A 226 9.50 6.44 -7.22
N ILE A 227 10.34 6.88 -6.25
CA ILE A 227 10.36 6.32 -4.88
C ILE A 227 8.99 6.46 -4.21
N LEU A 228 8.37 7.64 -4.28
CA LEU A 228 7.05 7.89 -3.71
C LEU A 228 5.99 7.02 -4.39
N THR A 229 6.00 6.93 -5.72
CA THR A 229 5.10 6.07 -6.48
C THR A 229 5.26 4.60 -6.08
N TRP A 230 6.49 4.11 -5.99
CA TRP A 230 6.74 2.75 -5.53
C TRP A 230 6.24 2.52 -4.10
N GLN A 231 6.51 3.45 -3.16
CA GLN A 231 6.05 3.32 -1.77
C GLN A 231 4.53 3.29 -1.66
N LEU A 232 3.81 4.12 -2.41
CA LEU A 232 2.34 4.10 -2.37
C LEU A 232 1.76 2.81 -2.96
N GLN A 233 2.37 2.25 -4.02
CA GLN A 233 1.98 0.94 -4.57
C GLN A 233 2.19 -0.19 -3.54
N GLN A 234 3.30 -0.16 -2.79
CA GLN A 234 3.53 -1.10 -1.69
C GLN A 234 2.48 -0.97 -0.58
N ILE A 235 2.05 0.27 -0.27
CA ILE A 235 1.00 0.49 0.74
C ILE A 235 -0.35 -0.02 0.24
N ILE A 236 -0.70 0.18 -1.03
CA ILE A 236 -1.91 -0.40 -1.63
C ILE A 236 -1.90 -1.93 -1.48
N HIS A 237 -0.77 -2.58 -1.81
CA HIS A 237 -0.60 -4.02 -1.63
C HIS A 237 -0.78 -4.45 -0.15
N ASP A 238 -0.12 -3.76 0.79
CA ASP A 238 -0.24 -4.06 2.22
C ASP A 238 -1.67 -3.83 2.73
N THR A 239 -2.36 -2.79 2.23
CA THR A 239 -3.77 -2.51 2.56
C THR A 239 -4.67 -3.64 2.08
N ARG A 240 -4.49 -4.13 0.85
CA ARG A 240 -5.24 -5.26 0.30
C ARG A 240 -5.01 -6.54 1.12
N LYS A 241 -3.75 -6.85 1.43
CA LYS A 241 -3.41 -8.02 2.26
C LYS A 241 -4.07 -7.95 3.63
N HIS A 242 -4.04 -6.78 4.27
CA HIS A 242 -4.66 -6.58 5.58
C HIS A 242 -6.19 -6.67 5.48
N TRP A 243 -6.81 -6.07 4.44
CA TRP A 243 -8.27 -6.12 4.26
C TRP A 243 -8.77 -7.55 4.01
N ALA A 244 -8.03 -8.31 3.19
CA ALA A 244 -8.37 -9.71 2.91
C ALA A 244 -8.22 -10.62 4.15
N LYS A 245 -7.23 -10.35 5.02
CA LYS A 245 -6.96 -11.10 6.24
C LYS A 245 -6.51 -10.16 7.35
N THR A 246 -7.49 -9.59 8.05
CA THR A 246 -7.24 -8.69 9.17
C THR A 246 -6.50 -9.39 10.31
N SER A 247 -5.34 -8.87 10.69
CA SER A 247 -4.59 -9.28 11.87
C SER A 247 -3.79 -8.09 12.44
N PRO A 248 -3.41 -8.13 13.73
CA PRO A 248 -2.56 -7.10 14.33
C PRO A 248 -1.22 -6.93 13.59
N GLU A 249 -0.64 -8.03 13.12
CA GLU A 249 0.64 -8.06 12.41
C GLU A 249 0.52 -7.39 11.03
N SER A 250 -0.51 -7.73 10.24
CA SER A 250 -0.74 -7.13 8.92
C SER A 250 -1.03 -5.64 9.04
N PHE A 251 -1.77 -5.21 10.08
CA PHE A 251 -2.00 -3.79 10.36
C PHE A 251 -0.72 -3.07 10.80
N HIS A 252 0.11 -3.74 11.61
CA HIS A 252 1.41 -3.20 11.99
C HIS A 252 2.31 -2.95 10.78
N ASP A 253 2.38 -3.89 9.84
CA ASP A 253 3.17 -3.77 8.62
C ASP A 253 2.62 -2.66 7.71
N LEU A 254 1.31 -2.56 7.52
CA LEU A 254 0.67 -1.45 6.82
C LEU A 254 1.06 -0.10 7.42
N ARG A 255 0.93 0.06 8.74
CA ARG A 255 1.33 1.30 9.44
C ARG A 255 2.81 1.63 9.28
N LYS A 256 3.68 0.62 9.21
CA LYS A 256 5.12 0.78 8.97
C LYS A 256 5.40 1.31 7.56
N SER A 257 4.70 0.80 6.55
CA SER A 257 4.80 1.26 5.16
C SER A 257 4.30 2.70 5.00
N VAL A 258 3.14 3.07 5.56
CA VAL A 258 2.65 4.46 5.57
C VAL A 258 3.60 5.39 6.32
N ARG A 259 4.24 4.92 7.39
CA ARG A 259 5.24 5.70 8.14
C ARG A 259 6.49 5.97 7.31
N SER A 260 6.93 5.00 6.50
CA SER A 260 8.03 5.17 5.55
C SER A 260 7.70 6.24 4.50
N LEU A 261 6.53 6.16 3.87
CA LEU A 261 6.07 7.16 2.91
C LEU A 261 6.04 8.58 3.52
N ARG A 262 5.48 8.73 4.73
CA ARG A 262 5.47 10.02 5.43
C ARG A 262 6.85 10.59 5.70
N ALA A 263 7.82 9.74 6.04
CA ALA A 263 9.20 10.17 6.24
C ALA A 263 9.82 10.65 4.92
N THR A 264 9.58 9.94 3.82
CA THR A 264 10.04 10.32 2.48
C THR A 264 9.38 11.64 2.01
N LEU A 265 8.06 11.80 2.15
CA LEU A 265 7.34 13.04 1.83
C LEU A 265 7.87 14.26 2.61
N ARG A 266 8.29 14.05 3.85
CA ARG A 266 8.92 15.11 4.66
C ARG A 266 10.33 15.41 4.18
N PHE A 267 11.11 14.39 3.84
CA PHE A 267 12.49 14.53 3.41
C PHE A 267 12.61 15.26 2.08
N CYS A 268 11.74 14.93 1.12
CA CYS A 268 11.74 15.54 -0.21
C CYS A 268 10.99 16.90 -0.27
N ARG A 269 10.64 17.51 0.87
CA ARG A 269 9.93 18.80 0.89
C ARG A 269 10.64 19.91 0.10
N ALA A 270 11.97 19.88 0.03
CA ALA A 270 12.71 20.85 -0.76
C ALA A 270 12.59 20.69 -2.27
N LEU A 271 12.03 19.57 -2.74
CA LEU A 271 11.69 19.28 -4.15
C LEU A 271 10.27 19.74 -4.52
N ASP A 272 9.52 20.29 -3.58
CA ASP A 272 8.12 20.67 -3.67
C ASP A 272 7.95 22.16 -3.30
N PRO A 273 8.51 23.08 -4.09
CA PRO A 273 8.50 24.52 -3.77
C PRO A 273 7.08 25.09 -3.74
N ASP A 274 6.19 24.59 -4.56
CA ASP A 274 4.78 25.01 -4.67
C ASP A 274 3.89 24.35 -3.59
N ASN A 275 4.46 23.52 -2.71
CA ASN A 275 3.77 22.79 -1.63
C ASN A 275 2.61 21.89 -2.12
N LEU A 276 2.67 21.35 -3.32
CA LEU A 276 1.67 20.44 -3.89
C LEU A 276 1.48 19.17 -3.06
N LEU A 277 2.53 18.71 -2.36
CA LEU A 277 2.49 17.53 -1.48
C LEU A 277 2.03 17.86 -0.04
N GLN A 278 1.80 19.14 0.31
CA GLN A 278 1.37 19.52 1.65
C GLN A 278 0.02 18.93 2.07
N PRO A 279 -1.02 18.93 1.22
CA PRO A 279 -2.31 18.32 1.57
C PRO A 279 -2.18 16.84 1.93
N PHE A 280 -1.33 16.10 1.20
CA PHE A 280 -1.10 14.66 1.46
C PHE A 280 -0.34 14.43 2.76
N ARG A 281 0.65 15.28 3.09
CA ARG A 281 1.35 15.23 4.38
C ARG A 281 0.37 15.36 5.54
N LEU A 282 -0.59 16.28 5.44
CA LEU A 282 -1.63 16.50 6.44
C LEU A 282 -2.64 15.34 6.49
N ALA A 283 -3.11 14.85 5.34
CA ALA A 283 -4.06 13.75 5.28
C ALA A 283 -3.49 12.46 5.89
N PHE A 284 -2.22 12.11 5.60
CA PHE A 284 -1.56 10.97 6.25
C PHE A 284 -1.28 11.22 7.74
N GLN A 285 -1.07 12.44 8.18
CA GLN A 285 -0.94 12.77 9.60
C GLN A 285 -2.25 12.53 10.33
N GLU A 286 -3.35 12.98 9.76
CA GLU A 286 -4.69 12.79 10.32
C GLU A 286 -5.08 11.32 10.39
N TRP A 287 -4.91 10.58 9.28
CA TRP A 287 -5.16 9.13 9.27
C TRP A 287 -4.36 8.42 10.38
N PHE A 288 -3.09 8.77 10.57
CA PHE A 288 -2.27 8.20 11.64
C PHE A 288 -2.75 8.57 13.03
N HIS A 289 -3.18 9.82 13.24
CA HIS A 289 -3.68 10.31 14.52
C HIS A 289 -4.89 9.50 14.98
N GLN A 290 -5.82 9.29 14.07
CA GLN A 290 -7.04 8.51 14.34
C GLN A 290 -6.74 7.05 14.72
N GLN A 291 -5.64 6.47 14.21
CA GLN A 291 -5.25 5.09 14.50
C GLN A 291 -4.37 4.94 15.76
N ASN A 292 -3.88 6.01 16.34
CA ASN A 292 -2.91 5.94 17.45
C ASN A 292 -3.54 5.44 18.74
N GLN A 293 -4.70 5.97 19.12
CA GLN A 293 -5.35 5.63 20.39
C GLN A 293 -5.66 4.12 20.50
N LYS A 294 -6.23 3.52 19.46
CA LYS A 294 -6.50 2.07 19.43
C LYS A 294 -5.22 1.27 19.70
N ARG A 295 -4.12 1.64 19.03
CA ARG A 295 -2.84 0.96 19.20
C ARG A 295 -2.27 1.12 20.62
N ASP A 296 -2.43 2.28 21.23
CA ASP A 296 -1.91 2.52 22.58
C ASP A 296 -2.62 1.62 23.60
N TYR A 297 -3.94 1.43 23.46
CA TYR A 297 -4.70 0.45 24.26
C TYR A 297 -4.28 -1.00 23.95
N GLU A 298 -4.05 -1.37 22.70
CA GLU A 298 -3.54 -2.70 22.33
C GLU A 298 -2.17 -2.97 22.94
N ALA A 299 -1.27 -1.98 22.95
CA ALA A 299 0.02 -2.10 23.61
C ALA A 299 -0.11 -2.28 25.14
N LEU A 300 -0.99 -1.51 25.79
CA LEU A 300 -1.27 -1.66 27.22
C LEU A 300 -1.83 -3.04 27.56
N LEU A 301 -2.74 -3.55 26.73
CA LEU A 301 -3.29 -4.91 26.88
C LEU A 301 -2.19 -5.98 26.76
N GLY A 302 -1.28 -5.82 25.79
CA GLY A 302 -0.13 -6.72 25.63
C GLY A 302 0.78 -6.72 26.86
N TYR A 303 1.15 -5.56 27.37
CA TYR A 303 1.94 -5.43 28.61
C TYR A 303 1.20 -6.02 29.81
N TRP A 304 -0.10 -5.76 29.94
CA TRP A 304 -0.89 -6.30 31.05
C TRP A 304 -0.93 -7.83 31.02
N THR A 305 -1.14 -8.43 29.86
CA THR A 305 -1.13 -9.90 29.71
C THR A 305 0.20 -10.51 30.16
N GLU A 306 1.34 -9.91 29.75
CA GLU A 306 2.70 -10.34 30.15
C GLU A 306 2.90 -10.24 31.66
N ILE A 307 2.51 -9.11 32.26
CA ILE A 307 2.70 -8.83 33.68
C ILE A 307 1.80 -9.70 34.54
N ALA A 308 0.52 -9.82 34.18
CA ALA A 308 -0.43 -10.67 34.91
C ALA A 308 0.04 -12.13 34.97
N ALA A 309 0.56 -12.65 33.85
CA ALA A 309 1.16 -13.99 33.82
C ALA A 309 2.37 -14.11 34.76
N THR A 310 3.25 -13.11 34.80
CA THR A 310 4.44 -13.08 35.64
C THR A 310 4.08 -13.01 37.15
N MET A 311 3.01 -12.30 37.50
CA MET A 311 2.53 -12.10 38.85
C MET A 311 1.48 -13.15 39.29
N THR A 312 1.11 -14.08 38.40
CA THR A 312 0.06 -15.10 38.65
C THR A 312 -1.29 -14.42 38.98
N LEU A 313 -1.63 -13.33 38.32
CA LEU A 313 -2.89 -12.61 38.47
C LEU A 313 -3.86 -12.98 37.35
N ASP A 314 -5.17 -12.96 37.67
CA ASP A 314 -6.22 -13.04 36.65
C ASP A 314 -6.22 -11.73 35.81
N PRO A 315 -5.93 -11.78 34.50
CA PRO A 315 -5.89 -10.58 33.68
C PRO A 315 -7.27 -9.99 33.37
N ALA A 316 -8.35 -10.77 33.45
CA ALA A 316 -9.67 -10.44 32.94
C ALA A 316 -10.27 -9.12 33.48
N PRO A 317 -10.17 -8.78 34.78
CA PRO A 317 -10.79 -7.58 35.33
C PRO A 317 -10.25 -6.28 34.72
N LEU A 318 -8.94 -6.07 34.65
CA LEU A 318 -8.33 -4.88 34.04
C LEU A 318 -8.41 -4.92 32.51
N GLN A 319 -8.23 -6.11 31.93
CA GLN A 319 -8.37 -6.31 30.48
C GLN A 319 -9.75 -5.89 29.98
N GLY A 320 -10.83 -6.24 30.69
CA GLY A 320 -12.19 -5.85 30.35
C GLY A 320 -12.38 -4.33 30.32
N ILE A 321 -11.81 -3.62 31.29
CA ILE A 321 -11.89 -2.15 31.36
C ILE A 321 -11.09 -1.50 30.22
N LEU A 322 -9.86 -1.94 29.99
CA LEU A 322 -9.04 -1.40 28.90
C LEU A 322 -9.67 -1.66 27.53
N SER A 323 -10.22 -2.86 27.30
CA SER A 323 -10.90 -3.20 26.06
C SER A 323 -12.18 -2.37 25.83
N ALA A 324 -12.95 -2.11 26.89
CA ALA A 324 -14.17 -1.29 26.81
C ALA A 324 -13.87 0.18 26.50
N GLN A 325 -12.69 0.68 26.87
CA GLN A 325 -12.27 2.06 26.61
C GLN A 325 -11.50 2.22 25.30
N ALA A 326 -11.02 1.12 24.70
CA ALA A 326 -10.36 1.16 23.42
C ALA A 326 -11.32 1.70 22.35
N PRO A 327 -10.90 2.68 21.54
CA PRO A 327 -11.74 3.20 20.47
C PRO A 327 -12.17 2.08 19.51
N GLN A 328 -13.49 1.96 19.30
CA GLN A 328 -14.07 1.03 18.32
C GLN A 328 -14.04 1.58 16.88
N GLN A 329 -13.15 2.51 16.61
CA GLN A 329 -13.06 3.17 15.31
C GLN A 329 -12.58 2.23 14.23
N ALA A 330 -13.28 2.22 13.09
CA ALA A 330 -12.85 1.50 11.90
C ALA A 330 -11.49 2.01 11.38
N GLU A 331 -10.71 1.16 10.75
CA GLU A 331 -9.34 1.46 10.31
C GLU A 331 -9.28 2.43 9.13
N GLN A 332 -10.42 2.83 8.59
CA GLN A 332 -10.56 3.80 7.48
C GLN A 332 -9.68 3.44 6.27
N LEU A 333 -9.68 2.17 5.89
CA LEU A 333 -8.90 1.68 4.75
C LEU A 333 -9.33 2.32 3.41
N PRO A 334 -10.64 2.51 3.13
CA PRO A 334 -11.08 3.23 1.93
C PRO A 334 -10.50 4.63 1.83
N GLN A 335 -10.49 5.39 2.91
CA GLN A 335 -9.93 6.75 2.97
C GLN A 335 -8.42 6.74 2.73
N LEU A 336 -7.71 5.76 3.29
CA LEU A 336 -6.27 5.59 3.04
C LEU A 336 -6.00 5.36 1.55
N VAL A 337 -6.75 4.46 0.92
CA VAL A 337 -6.63 4.18 -0.52
C VAL A 337 -6.91 5.43 -1.36
N ALA A 338 -7.96 6.18 -1.03
CA ALA A 338 -8.28 7.43 -1.72
C ALA A 338 -7.13 8.45 -1.64
N ILE A 339 -6.50 8.61 -0.46
CA ILE A 339 -5.33 9.49 -0.29
C ILE A 339 -4.15 9.02 -1.16
N LEU A 340 -3.90 7.71 -1.23
CA LEU A 340 -2.81 7.13 -2.02
C LEU A 340 -3.01 7.37 -3.52
N LEU A 341 -4.22 7.15 -4.04
CA LEU A 341 -4.54 7.36 -5.45
C LEU A 341 -4.47 8.85 -5.83
N LYS A 342 -4.98 9.75 -4.98
CA LYS A 342 -4.85 11.21 -5.17
C LYS A 342 -3.38 11.66 -5.19
N LEU A 343 -2.55 11.13 -4.29
CA LEU A 343 -1.11 11.42 -4.30
C LEU A 343 -0.46 10.92 -5.59
N TRP A 344 -0.82 9.72 -6.04
CA TRP A 344 -0.28 9.17 -7.29
C TRP A 344 -0.65 10.04 -8.49
N ALA A 345 -1.93 10.39 -8.63
CA ALA A 345 -2.40 11.30 -9.68
C ALA A 345 -1.65 12.65 -9.64
N SER A 346 -1.46 13.22 -8.45
CA SER A 346 -0.70 14.47 -8.27
C SER A 346 0.75 14.35 -8.75
N LEU A 347 1.43 13.24 -8.44
CA LEU A 347 2.81 12.99 -8.90
C LEU A 347 2.88 12.77 -10.42
N MET A 348 1.85 12.22 -11.05
CA MET A 348 1.76 12.08 -12.51
C MET A 348 1.55 13.43 -13.20
N ARG A 349 0.66 14.27 -12.67
CA ARG A 349 0.39 15.61 -13.22
C ARG A 349 1.56 16.58 -12.99
N HIS A 350 2.20 16.48 -11.84
CA HIS A 350 3.23 17.40 -11.38
C HIS A 350 4.44 16.61 -10.85
N PRO A 351 5.26 16.03 -11.75
CA PRO A 351 6.47 15.34 -11.32
C PRO A 351 7.40 16.30 -10.59
N LEU A 352 8.04 15.82 -9.54
CA LEU A 352 9.02 16.60 -8.81
C LEU A 352 10.24 16.89 -9.71
N THR A 353 10.77 18.10 -9.62
CA THR A 353 11.96 18.53 -10.39
C THR A 353 12.99 19.16 -9.48
N HIS A 354 14.27 19.03 -9.80
CA HIS A 354 15.36 19.68 -9.07
C HIS A 354 16.63 19.76 -9.92
N ALA A 355 17.49 20.75 -9.64
CA ALA A 355 18.75 20.93 -10.38
C ALA A 355 19.83 19.92 -10.01
N LYS A 356 19.78 19.33 -8.78
CA LYS A 356 20.78 18.38 -8.29
C LYS A 356 20.41 16.94 -8.68
N ASN A 357 21.45 16.09 -8.76
CA ASN A 357 21.26 14.64 -8.81
C ASN A 357 20.83 14.07 -7.46
N LEU A 358 20.42 12.82 -7.44
CA LEU A 358 19.88 12.14 -6.27
C LEU A 358 20.90 12.08 -5.12
N GLN A 359 22.16 11.77 -5.41
CA GLN A 359 23.20 11.67 -4.39
C GLN A 359 23.43 13.02 -3.69
N ASP A 360 23.76 14.07 -4.45
CA ASP A 360 24.08 15.40 -3.90
C ASP A 360 22.91 16.00 -3.12
N PHE A 361 21.67 15.79 -3.62
CA PHE A 361 20.48 16.22 -2.91
C PHE A 361 20.32 15.46 -1.58
N SER A 362 20.45 14.12 -1.63
CA SER A 362 20.26 13.28 -0.46
C SER A 362 21.31 13.56 0.63
N GLU A 363 22.58 13.74 0.26
CA GLU A 363 23.65 14.12 1.17
C GLU A 363 23.35 15.46 1.84
N THR A 364 23.02 16.48 1.05
CA THR A 364 22.66 17.82 1.59
C THR A 364 21.52 17.75 2.61
N GLN A 365 20.47 16.96 2.31
CA GLN A 365 19.33 16.84 3.21
C GLN A 365 19.64 15.97 4.44
N LEU A 366 20.40 14.87 4.28
CA LEU A 366 20.82 14.02 5.40
C LEU A 366 21.68 14.78 6.40
N HIS A 367 22.64 15.59 5.95
CA HIS A 367 23.41 16.50 6.84
C HIS A 367 22.50 17.45 7.62
N ARG A 368 21.46 17.99 6.97
CA ARG A 368 20.50 18.88 7.63
C ARG A 368 19.68 18.14 8.70
N GLU A 369 19.18 16.95 8.37
CA GLU A 369 18.38 16.15 9.32
C GLU A 369 19.24 15.59 10.46
N ASP A 370 20.48 15.17 10.19
CA ASP A 370 21.42 14.71 11.23
C ASP A 370 21.75 15.83 12.21
N ARG A 371 22.05 17.04 11.74
CA ARG A 371 22.24 18.20 12.64
C ARG A 371 21.05 18.45 13.55
N LYS A 372 19.81 18.35 13.02
CA LYS A 372 18.60 18.50 13.83
C LYS A 372 18.42 17.35 14.81
N LEU A 373 18.80 16.13 14.42
CA LEU A 373 18.76 14.95 15.28
C LEU A 373 19.73 15.12 16.45
N MET A 374 20.99 15.50 16.16
CA MET A 374 22.02 15.70 17.17
C MET A 374 21.66 16.85 18.13
N ALA A 375 21.13 17.97 17.60
CA ALA A 375 20.69 19.09 18.43
C ALA A 375 19.56 18.69 19.39
N ALA A 376 18.57 17.90 18.90
CA ALA A 376 17.48 17.41 19.74
C ALA A 376 17.96 16.42 20.83
N GLY A 377 18.98 15.62 20.54
CA GLY A 377 19.55 14.71 21.54
C GLY A 377 20.33 15.43 22.65
N LYS A 378 21.02 16.51 22.33
CA LYS A 378 21.66 17.34 23.35
C LYS A 378 20.64 17.96 24.30
N MET A 379 19.53 18.45 23.79
CA MET A 379 18.45 19.01 24.62
C MET A 379 17.83 17.98 25.58
N LEU A 380 17.83 16.68 25.24
CA LEU A 380 17.27 15.66 26.11
C LEU A 380 17.96 15.55 27.47
N LEU A 381 19.25 15.86 27.55
CA LEU A 381 20.01 15.82 28.79
C LEU A 381 19.46 16.83 29.82
N ASP A 382 19.05 18.00 29.34
CA ASP A 382 18.56 19.09 30.19
C ASP A 382 16.99 19.10 30.29
N HIS A 383 16.31 18.52 29.30
CA HIS A 383 14.88 18.58 29.13
C HIS A 383 14.30 17.20 28.80
N PRO A 384 14.07 16.31 29.80
CA PRO A 384 13.56 14.96 29.60
C PRO A 384 12.23 14.87 28.83
N GLU A 385 11.41 15.92 28.90
CA GLU A 385 10.13 16.05 28.16
C GLU A 385 10.31 16.12 26.64
N THR A 386 11.53 16.41 26.16
CA THR A 386 11.82 16.48 24.72
C THR A 386 11.98 15.10 24.05
N LEU A 387 11.94 14.01 24.82
CA LEU A 387 12.13 12.65 24.31
C LEU A 387 11.14 12.29 23.18
N HIS A 388 9.88 12.74 23.26
CA HIS A 388 8.89 12.50 22.23
C HIS A 388 9.32 13.10 20.88
N SER A 389 9.80 14.33 20.87
CA SER A 389 10.28 14.99 19.64
C SER A 389 11.53 14.30 19.07
N LEU A 390 12.45 13.89 19.93
CA LEU A 390 13.63 13.12 19.54
C LEU A 390 13.27 11.74 18.96
N ARG A 391 12.32 11.02 19.58
CA ARG A 391 11.80 9.74 19.05
C ARG A 391 11.23 9.90 17.64
N ILE A 392 10.49 10.98 17.35
CA ILE A 392 9.99 11.26 16.01
C ILE A 392 11.14 11.47 15.02
N ARG A 393 12.19 12.20 15.40
CA ARG A 393 13.37 12.43 14.55
C ARG A 393 14.13 11.14 14.28
N ILE A 394 14.41 10.32 15.30
CA ILE A 394 15.06 9.00 15.14
C ILE A 394 14.28 8.15 14.15
N LYS A 395 12.93 8.07 14.29
CA LYS A 395 12.08 7.35 13.36
C LYS A 395 12.20 7.86 11.93
N ASN A 396 12.08 9.17 11.73
CA ASN A 396 12.14 9.78 10.39
C ASN A 396 13.50 9.52 9.73
N THR A 397 14.60 9.78 10.44
CA THR A 397 15.96 9.52 9.94
C THR A 397 16.15 8.05 9.57
N ARG A 398 15.67 7.13 10.43
CA ARG A 398 15.76 5.69 10.14
C ARG A 398 14.98 5.29 8.89
N TYR A 399 13.74 5.75 8.71
CA TYR A 399 12.93 5.39 7.53
C TYR A 399 13.51 5.97 6.24
N VAL A 400 14.00 7.21 6.28
CA VAL A 400 14.71 7.82 5.14
C VAL A 400 15.97 7.03 4.80
N MET A 401 16.76 6.65 5.81
CA MET A 401 17.96 5.85 5.60
C MET A 401 17.67 4.46 5.05
N ILE A 402 16.56 3.81 5.42
CA ILE A 402 16.13 2.54 4.80
C ILE A 402 15.85 2.75 3.32
N THR A 403 15.13 3.80 2.96
CA THR A 403 14.79 4.13 1.57
C THR A 403 16.05 4.43 0.74
N LEU A 404 17.00 5.17 1.29
CA LEU A 404 18.21 5.63 0.60
C LEU A 404 19.43 4.71 0.79
N ALA A 405 19.30 3.61 1.55
CA ALA A 405 20.40 2.68 1.82
C ALA A 405 21.16 2.18 0.56
N PRO A 406 20.49 1.97 -0.60
CA PRO A 406 21.19 1.57 -1.82
C PRO A 406 22.20 2.59 -2.35
N LEU A 407 22.09 3.87 -1.98
CA LEU A 407 23.09 4.90 -2.35
C LEU A 407 24.41 4.72 -1.62
N TRP A 408 24.39 4.17 -0.42
CA TRP A 408 25.59 3.94 0.42
C TRP A 408 25.63 2.49 0.88
N PRO A 409 25.88 1.54 -0.05
CA PRO A 409 26.00 0.14 0.32
C PRO A 409 27.28 -0.10 1.13
N GLY A 410 27.16 -0.55 2.40
CA GLY A 410 28.35 -0.82 3.18
C GLY A 410 28.09 -1.10 4.65
N LYS A 411 29.18 -1.22 5.42
CA LYS A 411 29.14 -1.51 6.86
C LYS A 411 28.57 -0.35 7.68
N ASP A 412 28.90 0.88 7.29
CA ASP A 412 28.51 2.09 8.03
C ASP A 412 27.00 2.34 7.96
N SER A 413 26.38 2.16 6.78
CA SER A 413 24.92 2.23 6.65
C SER A 413 24.22 1.17 7.49
N LYS A 414 24.71 -0.06 7.48
CA LYS A 414 24.16 -1.15 8.30
C LYS A 414 24.30 -0.88 9.78
N ALA A 415 25.47 -0.36 10.22
CA ALA A 415 25.74 0.00 11.61
C ALA A 415 24.84 1.14 12.09
N LEU A 416 24.71 2.21 11.30
CA LEU A 416 23.84 3.33 11.59
C LEU A 416 22.37 2.91 11.68
N LEU A 417 21.87 2.15 10.70
CA LEU A 417 20.50 1.65 10.70
C LEU A 417 20.18 0.75 11.90
N LYS A 418 21.10 -0.13 12.30
CA LYS A 418 20.99 -0.97 13.49
C LYS A 418 20.90 -0.13 14.76
N LEU A 419 21.74 0.91 14.85
CA LEU A 419 21.78 1.80 16.01
C LEU A 419 20.51 2.65 16.12
N LEU A 420 20.04 3.22 15.00
CA LEU A 420 18.78 3.96 14.96
C LEU A 420 17.58 3.05 15.30
N ALA A 421 17.59 1.78 14.86
CA ALA A 421 16.57 0.81 15.21
C ALA A 421 16.55 0.53 16.73
N THR A 422 17.73 0.37 17.33
CA THR A 422 17.88 0.16 18.78
C THR A 422 17.36 1.34 19.58
N LEU A 423 17.79 2.55 19.21
CA LEU A 423 17.33 3.79 19.85
C LEU A 423 15.81 4.01 19.68
N GLN A 424 15.27 3.69 18.51
CA GLN A 424 13.84 3.77 18.27
C GLN A 424 13.05 2.81 19.17
N GLY A 425 13.54 1.58 19.36
CA GLY A 425 12.92 0.59 20.25
C GLY A 425 12.93 1.07 21.71
N ILE A 426 14.09 1.51 22.20
CA ILE A 426 14.26 2.03 23.57
C ILE A 426 13.33 3.24 23.80
N ALA A 427 13.34 4.22 22.90
CA ALA A 427 12.47 5.39 23.00
C ALA A 427 10.96 5.03 22.86
N GLY A 428 10.64 3.90 22.21
CA GLY A 428 9.31 3.35 22.19
C GLY A 428 8.86 2.88 23.57
N GLU A 429 9.66 2.07 24.24
CA GLU A 429 9.34 1.54 25.56
C GLU A 429 9.19 2.65 26.63
N ILE A 430 10.00 3.72 26.54
CA ILE A 430 9.86 4.89 27.42
C ILE A 430 8.51 5.58 27.16
N HIS A 431 8.17 5.82 25.90
CA HIS A 431 6.90 6.43 25.52
C HIS A 431 5.69 5.60 25.95
N ASP A 432 5.75 4.28 25.84
CA ASP A 432 4.67 3.40 26.22
C ASP A 432 4.40 3.49 27.75
N ALA A 433 5.44 3.69 28.55
CA ALA A 433 5.30 3.94 29.99
C ALA A 433 4.63 5.29 30.29
N ASP A 434 5.03 6.37 29.58
CA ASP A 434 4.39 7.68 29.69
C ASP A 434 2.90 7.61 29.32
N MET A 435 2.58 6.92 28.23
CA MET A 435 1.19 6.72 27.77
C MET A 435 0.38 5.91 28.78
N ALA A 436 0.96 4.87 29.38
CA ALA A 436 0.28 4.10 30.42
C ALA A 436 -0.18 4.99 31.58
N GLY A 437 0.67 5.92 32.02
CA GLY A 437 0.29 6.90 33.02
C GLY A 437 -0.89 7.76 32.62
N GLN A 438 -0.90 8.25 31.36
CA GLN A 438 -1.98 9.08 30.85
C GLN A 438 -3.32 8.33 30.76
N TYR A 439 -3.34 7.05 30.41
CA TYR A 439 -4.56 6.24 30.29
C TYR A 439 -5.03 5.64 31.62
N LEU A 440 -4.13 5.24 32.52
CA LEU A 440 -4.48 4.57 33.75
C LEU A 440 -4.79 5.53 34.90
N ASN A 441 -4.07 6.65 35.04
CA ASN A 441 -4.27 7.58 36.17
C ASN A 441 -5.71 8.14 36.26
N PRO A 442 -6.38 8.54 35.15
CA PRO A 442 -7.75 9.00 35.22
C PRO A 442 -8.75 7.90 35.68
N LEU A 443 -8.42 6.63 35.49
CA LEU A 443 -9.27 5.49 35.82
C LEU A 443 -9.17 5.11 37.30
N THR A 444 -7.99 5.28 37.92
CA THR A 444 -7.71 4.75 39.26
C THR A 444 -8.71 5.21 40.33
N ASN A 445 -9.27 6.41 40.23
CA ASN A 445 -10.20 6.95 41.20
C ASN A 445 -11.58 6.25 41.19
N ASN A 446 -11.93 5.53 40.13
CA ASN A 446 -13.24 4.91 39.94
C ASN A 446 -13.20 3.37 39.90
N LEU A 447 -12.02 2.76 40.12
CA LEU A 447 -11.84 1.32 40.06
C LEU A 447 -12.15 0.64 41.39
N LYS A 448 -12.69 -0.57 41.34
CA LYS A 448 -12.76 -1.46 42.51
C LYS A 448 -11.33 -1.78 42.97
N ALA A 449 -11.13 -1.97 44.29
CA ALA A 449 -9.81 -2.14 44.90
C ALA A 449 -8.91 -3.18 44.19
N GLY A 450 -9.45 -4.34 43.81
CA GLY A 450 -8.69 -5.36 43.10
C GLY A 450 -8.21 -4.94 41.73
N VAL A 451 -9.01 -4.17 41.00
CA VAL A 451 -8.64 -3.65 39.65
C VAL A 451 -7.69 -2.46 39.78
N ALA A 452 -7.87 -1.62 40.80
CA ALA A 452 -6.94 -0.54 41.11
C ALA A 452 -5.56 -1.06 41.43
N PHE A 453 -5.45 -2.20 42.16
CA PHE A 453 -4.18 -2.92 42.39
C PHE A 453 -3.55 -3.37 41.06
N GLN A 454 -4.33 -3.99 40.16
CA GLN A 454 -3.85 -4.44 38.86
C GLN A 454 -3.33 -3.26 37.99
N ALA A 455 -4.06 -2.15 37.97
CA ALA A 455 -3.63 -0.94 37.26
C ALA A 455 -2.35 -0.35 37.86
N GLY A 456 -2.24 -0.33 39.20
CA GLY A 456 -1.03 0.10 39.90
C GLY A 456 0.16 -0.83 39.65
N ALA A 457 -0.04 -2.14 39.58
CA ALA A 457 1.01 -3.10 39.25
C ALA A 457 1.54 -2.90 37.82
N LEU A 458 0.63 -2.72 36.84
CA LEU A 458 1.00 -2.39 35.46
C LEU A 458 1.81 -1.10 35.37
N LEU A 459 1.32 -0.04 36.04
CA LEU A 459 1.98 1.28 36.02
C LEU A 459 3.37 1.22 36.67
N GLY A 460 3.48 0.59 37.86
CA GLY A 460 4.74 0.45 38.58
C GLY A 460 5.78 -0.36 37.79
N PHE A 461 5.35 -1.43 37.12
CA PHE A 461 6.24 -2.22 36.25
C PHE A 461 6.78 -1.38 35.08
N LEU A 462 5.90 -0.65 34.38
CA LEU A 462 6.29 0.18 33.24
C LEU A 462 7.19 1.33 33.64
N GLN A 463 6.95 1.99 34.78
CA GLN A 463 7.84 3.04 35.33
C GLN A 463 9.21 2.48 35.72
N GLY A 464 9.26 1.30 36.34
CA GLY A 464 10.52 0.63 36.65
C GLY A 464 11.31 0.23 35.39
N ARG A 465 10.60 -0.15 34.32
CA ARG A 465 11.19 -0.44 33.02
C ARG A 465 11.71 0.84 32.35
N GLU A 466 10.95 1.93 32.40
CA GLU A 466 11.33 3.25 31.86
C GLU A 466 12.68 3.74 32.42
N ALA A 467 12.86 3.72 33.73
CA ALA A 467 14.11 4.16 34.36
C ALA A 467 15.34 3.38 33.86
N ARG A 468 15.19 2.06 33.63
CA ARG A 468 16.25 1.24 33.02
C ARG A 468 16.49 1.60 31.56
N GLN A 469 15.43 1.87 30.80
CA GLN A 469 15.52 2.20 29.38
C GLN A 469 16.14 3.59 29.16
N ARG A 470 15.89 4.57 30.03
CA ARG A 470 16.57 5.89 29.97
C ARG A 470 18.09 5.76 30.07
N LYS A 471 18.61 4.93 30.99
CA LYS A 471 20.05 4.65 31.10
C LYS A 471 20.62 3.98 29.86
N LYS A 472 19.86 3.00 29.28
CA LYS A 472 20.27 2.37 28.01
C LYS A 472 20.25 3.36 26.86
N PHE A 473 19.25 4.25 26.79
CA PHE A 473 19.13 5.27 25.75
C PHE A 473 20.39 6.15 25.72
N GLN A 474 20.81 6.69 26.86
CA GLN A 474 22.03 7.50 26.98
C GLN A 474 23.26 6.77 26.45
N LYS A 475 23.46 5.49 26.83
CA LYS A 475 24.57 4.69 26.33
C LYS A 475 24.59 4.54 24.81
N PHE A 476 23.42 4.25 24.21
CA PHE A 476 23.32 4.10 22.75
C PHE A 476 23.34 5.43 22.02
N TRP A 477 22.90 6.50 22.66
CA TRP A 477 23.00 7.85 22.12
C TRP A 477 24.47 8.29 21.95
N LEU A 478 25.31 8.10 22.95
CA LEU A 478 26.77 8.38 22.86
C LEU A 478 27.43 7.59 21.71
N ARG A 479 26.98 6.36 21.48
CA ARG A 479 27.42 5.59 20.31
C ARG A 479 26.99 6.21 19.01
N LEU A 480 25.76 6.75 18.94
CA LEU A 480 25.27 7.43 17.74
C LEU A 480 26.08 8.67 17.43
N GLU A 481 26.46 9.43 18.43
CA GLU A 481 27.31 10.64 18.28
C GLU A 481 28.68 10.32 17.68
N SER A 482 29.26 9.17 18.04
CA SER A 482 30.59 8.72 17.54
C SER A 482 30.53 7.85 16.28
N THR A 483 29.33 7.54 15.78
CA THR A 483 29.19 6.67 14.59
C THR A 483 29.42 7.48 13.31
N ALA A 484 30.26 6.96 12.40
CA ALA A 484 30.47 7.56 11.08
C ALA A 484 29.16 7.64 10.27
N ARG A 485 29.01 8.70 9.51
CA ARG A 485 27.88 8.90 8.62
C ARG A 485 28.21 8.38 7.22
N PRO A 486 27.41 7.47 6.65
CA PRO A 486 27.70 6.87 5.35
C PRO A 486 27.83 7.87 4.20
N TRP A 487 27.22 9.04 4.35
CA TRP A 487 27.25 10.13 3.37
C TRP A 487 28.42 11.12 3.55
N ASP A 488 29.30 10.89 4.52
CA ASP A 488 30.51 11.68 4.72
C ASP A 488 31.73 11.07 4.00
N SER A 489 31.57 9.88 3.36
CA SER A 489 32.62 9.09 2.72
C SER A 489 32.71 9.28 1.21
#